data_66a5a7d0825ec2610e61b18e6d777b37
#
_entry.id   66a5a7d0825ec2610e61b18e6d777b37
#
_cell.length_a   1.000
_cell.length_b   1.000
_cell.length_c   1.000
_cell.angle_alpha   90.00
_cell.angle_beta   90.00
_cell.angle_gamma   90.00
#
_symmetry.space_group_name_H-M   'P 1'
#
loop_
_entity.id
_entity.type
_entity.pdbx_description
1 polymer ?
#
loop_
_entity_poly.entity_id
_entity_poly.type
_entity_poly.pdbx_seq_one_letter_code
_entity_poly.pdbx_strand_id
1 'polypeptide(L)'
;MLTEIQTPAVLVDIGVAERNIRRFQDYADSHGLKVRPHIKTHKLPVLAEMQLDAGAVGITCQKVSEAEAMVAGSERLRDVLITYNILGEDKLAALRALAARMKLSVVADNPVVVDGLSAAFAKADEPLTVLVECNTGADRCGVETPHGAAELAARIAASPGLTFGGLMTYPPVAGAERVQAFLSEATALIEARGIAVPVISSGGSPDMMKAHLVPVVTEHRPGTYVYNDRSLVARGVCGWEDCALTVLATVVSVPARNRAIIDAGSKVLTSDLLGLTGHGHVLGRPDIAIDQLSEEHGRLVCDGDIGLTVGQRLRIVPNHACVVTNMVDAVQVVRGDSFVATWPVPARGKVV
;
A
#
# COMPACT_ATOMS: atom_id res chain seq x y z
N MET A 1 -19.08 22.53 3.15
CA MET A 1 -17.90 23.07 3.91
C MET A 1 -17.45 22.00 4.91
N LEU A 2 -16.19 22.03 5.36
CA LEU A 2 -15.70 21.05 6.38
C LEU A 2 -16.48 21.13 7.71
N THR A 3 -17.14 22.26 7.98
CA THR A 3 -17.97 22.47 9.18
C THR A 3 -19.19 21.56 9.29
N GLU A 4 -19.62 20.94 8.18
CA GLU A 4 -20.78 20.04 8.13
C GLU A 4 -20.39 18.57 8.38
N ILE A 5 -19.09 18.24 8.30
CA ILE A 5 -18.59 16.90 8.51
C ILE A 5 -18.53 16.61 10.03
N GLN A 6 -19.12 15.54 10.48
CA GLN A 6 -18.99 15.08 11.87
C GLN A 6 -17.56 14.60 12.16
N THR A 7 -17.03 14.92 13.33
CA THR A 7 -15.70 14.47 13.77
C THR A 7 -15.82 13.33 14.81
N PRO A 8 -14.80 12.48 14.89
CA PRO A 8 -13.62 12.44 14.04
C PRO A 8 -13.96 11.89 12.64
N ALA A 9 -13.29 12.40 11.60
CA ALA A 9 -13.49 11.93 10.23
C ALA A 9 -12.17 11.81 9.47
N VAL A 10 -12.07 10.79 8.63
CA VAL A 10 -10.96 10.64 7.69
C VAL A 10 -11.30 11.40 6.42
N LEU A 11 -10.51 12.42 6.12
CA LEU A 11 -10.62 13.23 4.90
C LEU A 11 -9.63 12.73 3.85
N VAL A 12 -10.05 12.69 2.60
CA VAL A 12 -9.18 12.48 1.44
C VAL A 12 -9.33 13.68 0.50
N ASP A 13 -8.28 14.48 0.38
CA ASP A 13 -8.23 15.54 -0.63
C ASP A 13 -7.93 14.92 -2.00
N ILE A 14 -8.99 14.82 -2.82
CA ILE A 14 -8.89 14.15 -4.11
C ILE A 14 -7.97 14.90 -5.09
N GLY A 15 -7.87 16.23 -5.00
CA GLY A 15 -6.96 17.01 -5.84
C GLY A 15 -5.49 16.72 -5.51
N VAL A 16 -5.18 16.49 -4.24
CA VAL A 16 -3.84 16.07 -3.80
C VAL A 16 -3.56 14.64 -4.25
N ALA A 17 -4.50 13.72 -4.06
CA ALA A 17 -4.35 12.33 -4.50
C ALA A 17 -4.13 12.23 -6.02
N GLU A 18 -4.88 12.98 -6.83
CA GLU A 18 -4.71 13.09 -8.28
C GLU A 18 -3.31 13.55 -8.68
N ARG A 19 -2.78 14.56 -7.99
CA ARG A 19 -1.40 15.05 -8.25
C ARG A 19 -0.35 13.99 -7.89
N ASN A 20 -0.51 13.31 -6.76
CA ASN A 20 0.41 12.27 -6.32
C ASN A 20 0.44 11.10 -7.31
N ILE A 21 -0.73 10.67 -7.81
CA ILE A 21 -0.85 9.61 -8.82
C ILE A 21 -0.11 10.01 -10.08
N ARG A 22 -0.39 11.19 -10.64
CA ARG A 22 0.26 11.68 -11.87
C ARG A 22 1.76 11.84 -11.70
N ARG A 23 2.21 12.49 -10.63
CA ARG A 23 3.64 12.71 -10.36
C ARG A 23 4.44 11.42 -10.39
N PHE A 24 3.91 10.35 -9.80
CA PHE A 24 4.64 9.08 -9.81
C PHE A 24 4.53 8.36 -11.15
N GLN A 25 3.37 8.43 -11.82
CA GLN A 25 3.22 7.85 -13.16
C GLN A 25 4.17 8.52 -14.17
N ASP A 26 4.22 9.85 -14.21
CA ASP A 26 5.11 10.62 -15.09
C ASP A 26 6.59 10.26 -14.84
N TYR A 27 6.96 10.12 -13.55
CA TYR A 27 8.30 9.65 -13.20
C TYR A 27 8.58 8.24 -13.74
N ALA A 28 7.67 7.30 -13.53
CA ALA A 28 7.83 5.93 -13.99
C ALA A 28 7.92 5.84 -15.52
N ASP A 29 7.06 6.57 -16.23
CA ASP A 29 7.06 6.62 -17.70
C ASP A 29 8.38 7.19 -18.24
N SER A 30 8.92 8.24 -17.61
CA SER A 30 10.20 8.83 -18.00
C SER A 30 11.39 7.88 -17.83
N HIS A 31 11.25 6.81 -17.03
CA HIS A 31 12.28 5.79 -16.80
C HIS A 31 11.91 4.41 -17.38
N GLY A 32 10.83 4.30 -18.15
CA GLY A 32 10.39 3.04 -18.76
C GLY A 32 9.88 1.99 -17.76
N LEU A 33 9.53 2.41 -16.54
CA LEU A 33 8.99 1.53 -15.49
C LEU A 33 7.47 1.40 -15.62
N LYS A 34 6.95 0.19 -15.45
CA LYS A 34 5.50 -0.03 -15.29
C LYS A 34 5.09 0.25 -13.85
N VAL A 35 3.90 0.81 -13.68
CA VAL A 35 3.32 1.07 -12.35
C VAL A 35 2.21 0.07 -12.09
N ARG A 36 2.31 -0.68 -10.98
CA ARG A 36 1.24 -1.55 -10.47
C ARG A 36 0.95 -1.20 -9.01
N PRO A 37 0.17 -0.14 -8.74
CA PRO A 37 0.04 0.40 -7.40
C PRO A 37 -0.53 -0.62 -6.42
N HIS A 38 -0.07 -0.55 -5.17
CA HIS A 38 -0.59 -1.38 -4.09
C HIS A 38 -1.80 -0.70 -3.44
N ILE A 39 -2.98 -1.29 -3.62
CA ILE A 39 -4.24 -0.68 -3.18
C ILE A 39 -4.50 -0.82 -1.67
N LYS A 40 -3.72 -1.60 -0.93
CA LYS A 40 -3.90 -1.81 0.52
C LYS A 40 -3.91 -0.50 1.33
N THR A 41 -3.33 0.58 0.77
CA THR A 41 -3.31 1.88 1.41
C THR A 41 -4.69 2.54 1.40
N HIS A 42 -5.38 2.51 0.29
CA HIS A 42 -6.67 3.21 0.15
C HIS A 42 -7.88 2.28 0.16
N LYS A 43 -7.76 1.06 -0.36
CA LYS A 43 -8.85 0.05 -0.39
C LYS A 43 -10.14 0.53 -1.08
N LEU A 44 -9.98 1.45 -2.04
CA LEU A 44 -11.06 2.15 -2.76
C LEU A 44 -10.97 1.84 -4.27
N PRO A 45 -11.96 1.16 -4.87
CA PRO A 45 -11.97 0.89 -6.32
C PRO A 45 -11.83 2.16 -7.16
N VAL A 46 -12.50 3.24 -6.79
CA VAL A 46 -12.45 4.51 -7.52
C VAL A 46 -11.04 5.09 -7.61
N LEU A 47 -10.23 5.02 -6.55
CA LEU A 47 -8.83 5.45 -6.61
C LEU A 47 -7.97 4.50 -7.45
N ALA A 48 -8.25 3.20 -7.42
CA ALA A 48 -7.58 2.24 -8.30
C ALA A 48 -7.90 2.52 -9.79
N GLU A 49 -9.14 2.89 -10.13
CA GLU A 49 -9.50 3.33 -11.48
C GLU A 49 -8.73 4.58 -11.90
N MET A 50 -8.60 5.57 -11.02
CA MET A 50 -7.81 6.77 -11.30
C MET A 50 -6.32 6.46 -11.54
N GLN A 51 -5.79 5.44 -10.85
CA GLN A 51 -4.42 4.95 -11.09
C GLN A 51 -4.31 4.24 -12.45
N LEU A 52 -5.32 3.46 -12.86
CA LEU A 52 -5.39 2.88 -14.22
C LEU A 52 -5.51 3.97 -15.30
N ASP A 53 -6.32 4.99 -15.07
CA ASP A 53 -6.47 6.13 -16.00
C ASP A 53 -5.17 6.92 -16.17
N ALA A 54 -4.33 6.94 -15.14
CA ALA A 54 -3.01 7.55 -15.20
C ALA A 54 -1.97 6.70 -15.96
N GLY A 55 -2.20 5.40 -16.18
CA GLY A 55 -1.29 4.52 -16.91
C GLY A 55 -0.83 3.27 -16.14
N ALA A 56 -1.36 3.00 -14.94
CA ALA A 56 -1.04 1.79 -14.21
C ALA A 56 -1.46 0.53 -15.00
N VAL A 57 -0.62 -0.51 -14.99
CA VAL A 57 -0.85 -1.74 -15.77
C VAL A 57 -1.81 -2.73 -15.10
N GLY A 58 -2.22 -2.45 -13.87
CA GLY A 58 -3.09 -3.26 -13.03
C GLY A 58 -2.92 -2.84 -11.59
N ILE A 59 -3.41 -3.63 -10.65
CA ILE A 59 -3.31 -3.35 -9.21
C ILE A 59 -2.58 -4.46 -8.45
N THR A 60 -2.05 -4.10 -7.29
CA THR A 60 -1.54 -5.07 -6.31
C THR A 60 -2.45 -5.10 -5.10
N CYS A 61 -2.87 -6.29 -4.70
CA CYS A 61 -3.59 -6.56 -3.46
C CYS A 61 -2.71 -7.34 -2.48
N GLN A 62 -3.01 -7.25 -1.19
CA GLN A 62 -2.28 -8.01 -0.18
C GLN A 62 -2.94 -9.37 0.09
N LYS A 63 -4.26 -9.45 0.00
CA LYS A 63 -5.05 -10.62 0.39
C LYS A 63 -6.09 -10.98 -0.67
N VAL A 64 -6.53 -12.24 -0.65
CA VAL A 64 -7.58 -12.72 -1.57
C VAL A 64 -8.88 -11.97 -1.34
N SER A 65 -9.33 -11.85 -0.08
CA SER A 65 -10.55 -11.10 0.26
C SER A 65 -10.49 -9.60 -0.09
N GLU A 66 -9.30 -9.00 -0.06
CA GLU A 66 -9.09 -7.63 -0.52
C GLU A 66 -9.28 -7.53 -2.03
N ALA A 67 -8.69 -8.46 -2.80
CA ALA A 67 -8.86 -8.53 -4.25
C ALA A 67 -10.33 -8.74 -4.64
N GLU A 68 -11.05 -9.65 -3.96
CA GLU A 68 -12.49 -9.87 -4.17
C GLU A 68 -13.29 -8.58 -4.01
N ALA A 69 -13.06 -7.85 -2.91
CA ALA A 69 -13.79 -6.60 -2.63
C ALA A 69 -13.48 -5.50 -3.66
N MET A 70 -12.21 -5.37 -4.08
CA MET A 70 -11.81 -4.40 -5.08
C MET A 70 -12.43 -4.67 -6.45
N VAL A 71 -12.39 -5.92 -6.90
CA VAL A 71 -12.93 -6.33 -8.19
C VAL A 71 -14.45 -6.30 -8.22
N ALA A 72 -15.11 -6.62 -7.09
CA ALA A 72 -16.56 -6.45 -6.96
C ALA A 72 -16.99 -4.97 -7.07
N GLY A 73 -16.12 -4.04 -6.69
CA GLY A 73 -16.39 -2.60 -6.74
C GLY A 73 -16.08 -1.95 -8.09
N SER A 74 -15.40 -2.63 -9.04
CA SER A 74 -15.11 -2.10 -10.38
C SER A 74 -14.81 -3.22 -11.39
N GLU A 75 -15.52 -3.18 -12.51
CA GLU A 75 -15.27 -4.09 -13.64
C GLU A 75 -13.98 -3.79 -14.40
N ARG A 76 -13.35 -2.64 -14.17
CA ARG A 76 -12.10 -2.22 -14.81
C ARG A 76 -10.87 -2.88 -14.18
N LEU A 77 -10.98 -3.39 -12.96
CA LEU A 77 -9.89 -4.01 -12.22
C LEU A 77 -9.72 -5.48 -12.66
N ARG A 78 -9.07 -5.69 -13.82
CA ARG A 78 -8.95 -7.00 -14.48
C ARG A 78 -7.55 -7.61 -14.45
N ASP A 79 -6.53 -6.90 -14.00
CA ASP A 79 -5.16 -7.38 -13.85
C ASP A 79 -4.73 -7.17 -12.38
N VAL A 80 -4.65 -8.26 -11.62
CA VAL A 80 -4.42 -8.23 -10.17
C VAL A 80 -3.22 -9.10 -9.81
N LEU A 81 -2.28 -8.54 -9.05
CA LEU A 81 -1.21 -9.28 -8.38
C LEU A 81 -1.49 -9.34 -6.88
N ILE A 82 -1.54 -10.55 -6.31
CA ILE A 82 -1.64 -10.74 -4.85
C ILE A 82 -0.26 -11.08 -4.30
N THR A 83 0.30 -10.18 -3.47
CA THR A 83 1.65 -10.32 -2.93
C THR A 83 1.65 -10.98 -1.55
N TYR A 84 1.17 -12.22 -1.49
CA TYR A 84 1.08 -13.01 -0.26
C TYR A 84 1.17 -14.52 -0.56
N ASN A 85 1.82 -15.28 0.33
CA ASN A 85 1.81 -16.73 0.28
C ASN A 85 0.41 -17.27 0.65
N ILE A 86 -0.29 -17.86 -0.30
CA ILE A 86 -1.68 -18.29 -0.13
C ILE A 86 -1.70 -19.76 0.27
N LEU A 87 -2.24 -20.04 1.44
CA LEU A 87 -2.38 -21.37 2.04
C LEU A 87 -3.79 -21.59 2.56
N GLY A 88 -4.24 -22.82 2.52
CA GLY A 88 -5.55 -23.25 3.00
C GLY A 88 -6.60 -23.37 1.87
N GLU A 89 -7.45 -24.38 1.98
CA GLU A 89 -8.39 -24.79 0.93
C GLU A 89 -9.37 -23.68 0.56
N ASP A 90 -9.93 -22.98 1.56
CA ASP A 90 -10.91 -21.91 1.33
C ASP A 90 -10.29 -20.75 0.53
N LYS A 91 -9.04 -20.35 0.86
CA LYS A 91 -8.36 -19.28 0.13
C LYS A 91 -7.98 -19.71 -1.29
N LEU A 92 -7.58 -20.96 -1.47
CA LEU A 92 -7.29 -21.52 -2.80
C LEU A 92 -8.55 -21.64 -3.65
N ALA A 93 -9.71 -21.98 -3.04
CA ALA A 93 -10.99 -21.98 -3.73
C ALA A 93 -11.41 -20.57 -4.16
N ALA A 94 -11.30 -19.59 -3.28
CA ALA A 94 -11.56 -18.18 -3.59
C ALA A 94 -10.62 -17.67 -4.70
N LEU A 95 -9.34 -18.04 -4.64
CA LEU A 95 -8.34 -17.69 -5.66
C LEU A 95 -8.71 -18.24 -7.04
N ARG A 96 -9.18 -19.51 -7.13
CA ARG A 96 -9.68 -20.09 -8.39
C ARG A 96 -10.89 -19.33 -8.94
N ALA A 97 -11.82 -18.96 -8.06
CA ALA A 97 -13.00 -18.18 -8.47
C ALA A 97 -12.63 -16.80 -9.01
N LEU A 98 -11.59 -16.15 -8.44
CA LEU A 98 -11.06 -14.89 -8.96
C LEU A 98 -10.37 -15.10 -10.32
N ALA A 99 -9.49 -16.10 -10.44
CA ALA A 99 -8.72 -16.38 -11.65
C ALA A 99 -9.61 -16.67 -12.87
N ALA A 100 -10.80 -17.28 -12.66
CA ALA A 100 -11.77 -17.52 -13.73
C ALA A 100 -12.40 -16.22 -14.30
N ARG A 101 -12.19 -15.07 -13.66
CA ARG A 101 -12.82 -13.79 -14.02
C ARG A 101 -11.86 -12.72 -14.49
N MET A 102 -10.57 -12.90 -14.26
CA MET A 102 -9.56 -11.88 -14.51
C MET A 102 -8.16 -12.47 -14.67
N LYS A 103 -7.25 -11.66 -15.20
CA LYS A 103 -5.82 -11.97 -15.17
C LYS A 103 -5.31 -11.83 -13.74
N LEU A 104 -4.94 -12.96 -13.14
CA LEU A 104 -4.51 -13.07 -11.76
C LEU A 104 -3.08 -13.57 -11.68
N SER A 105 -2.29 -12.92 -10.85
CA SER A 105 -0.93 -13.35 -10.50
C SER A 105 -0.79 -13.41 -8.98
N VAL A 106 0.05 -14.32 -8.49
CA VAL A 106 0.37 -14.44 -7.08
C VAL A 106 1.87 -14.59 -6.87
N VAL A 107 2.31 -14.61 -5.63
CA VAL A 107 3.72 -14.90 -5.28
C VAL A 107 3.85 -16.19 -4.51
N ALA A 108 5.04 -16.77 -4.57
CA ALA A 108 5.47 -17.86 -3.70
C ALA A 108 6.95 -17.68 -3.34
N ASP A 109 7.34 -18.09 -2.13
CA ASP A 109 8.72 -18.08 -1.66
C ASP A 109 9.19 -19.46 -1.18
N ASN A 110 8.34 -20.49 -1.27
CA ASN A 110 8.67 -21.83 -0.80
C ASN A 110 7.91 -22.92 -1.59
N PRO A 111 8.44 -24.17 -1.59
CA PRO A 111 7.83 -25.28 -2.31
C PRO A 111 6.41 -25.64 -1.84
N VAL A 112 6.09 -25.48 -0.56
CA VAL A 112 4.77 -25.85 -0.01
C VAL A 112 3.66 -25.01 -0.64
N VAL A 113 3.91 -23.71 -0.80
CA VAL A 113 2.98 -22.79 -1.47
C VAL A 113 2.84 -23.16 -2.94
N VAL A 114 3.96 -23.43 -3.64
CA VAL A 114 3.94 -23.82 -5.07
C VAL A 114 3.12 -25.10 -5.27
N ASP A 115 3.34 -26.12 -4.42
CA ASP A 115 2.62 -27.39 -4.53
C ASP A 115 1.12 -27.23 -4.25
N GLY A 116 0.76 -26.40 -3.27
CA GLY A 116 -0.65 -26.09 -2.98
C GLY A 116 -1.32 -25.36 -4.13
N LEU A 117 -0.66 -24.37 -4.74
CA LEU A 117 -1.14 -23.66 -5.90
C LEU A 117 -1.28 -24.60 -7.12
N SER A 118 -0.25 -25.45 -7.37
CA SER A 118 -0.28 -26.41 -8.47
C SER A 118 -1.44 -27.40 -8.32
N ALA A 119 -1.63 -27.98 -7.13
CA ALA A 119 -2.76 -28.88 -6.87
C ALA A 119 -4.10 -28.18 -7.11
N ALA A 120 -4.22 -26.91 -6.70
CA ALA A 120 -5.44 -26.14 -6.85
C ALA A 120 -5.77 -25.79 -8.32
N PHE A 121 -4.75 -25.60 -9.17
CA PHE A 121 -4.90 -25.15 -10.55
C PHE A 121 -4.59 -26.21 -11.61
N ALA A 122 -4.23 -27.46 -11.22
CA ALA A 122 -3.87 -28.54 -12.15
C ALA A 122 -4.93 -28.86 -13.21
N LYS A 123 -6.21 -28.51 -12.95
CA LYS A 123 -7.35 -28.74 -13.85
C LYS A 123 -8.02 -27.43 -14.28
N ALA A 124 -7.37 -26.28 -14.06
CA ALA A 124 -7.90 -25.00 -14.50
C ALA A 124 -7.70 -24.86 -16.03
N ASP A 125 -8.64 -24.17 -16.68
CA ASP A 125 -8.57 -23.91 -18.13
C ASP A 125 -7.35 -23.04 -18.47
N GLU A 126 -7.00 -22.08 -17.59
CA GLU A 126 -5.85 -21.22 -17.73
C GLU A 126 -4.90 -21.38 -16.52
N PRO A 127 -3.58 -21.49 -16.74
CA PRO A 127 -2.62 -21.62 -15.66
C PRO A 127 -2.50 -20.35 -14.85
N LEU A 128 -2.32 -20.49 -13.53
CA LEU A 128 -2.08 -19.37 -12.63
C LEU A 128 -0.64 -18.85 -12.80
N THR A 129 -0.49 -17.55 -12.98
CA THR A 129 0.81 -16.89 -13.01
C THR A 129 1.37 -16.75 -11.60
N VAL A 130 2.59 -17.26 -11.36
CA VAL A 130 3.26 -17.21 -10.07
C VAL A 130 4.63 -16.56 -10.19
N LEU A 131 4.88 -15.51 -9.40
CA LEU A 131 6.19 -14.87 -9.28
C LEU A 131 6.91 -15.43 -8.05
N VAL A 132 8.23 -15.54 -8.13
CA VAL A 132 9.04 -15.85 -6.94
C VAL A 132 9.26 -14.59 -6.11
N GLU A 133 8.88 -14.63 -4.83
CA GLU A 133 9.21 -13.56 -3.89
C GLU A 133 10.64 -13.75 -3.39
N CYS A 134 11.45 -12.67 -3.46
CA CYS A 134 12.86 -12.63 -3.11
C CYS A 134 13.09 -11.75 -1.89
N ASN A 135 13.82 -12.24 -0.89
CA ASN A 135 14.33 -11.43 0.21
C ASN A 135 15.60 -10.69 -0.22
N THR A 136 15.45 -9.41 -0.53
CA THR A 136 16.59 -8.56 -0.89
C THR A 136 17.09 -7.71 0.29
N GLY A 137 16.71 -8.09 1.52
CA GLY A 137 17.17 -7.50 2.78
C GLY A 137 16.13 -6.74 3.59
N ALA A 138 14.85 -6.90 3.28
CA ALA A 138 13.77 -6.44 4.15
C ALA A 138 13.46 -7.44 5.29
N ASP A 139 14.02 -8.65 5.21
CA ASP A 139 14.00 -9.72 6.22
C ASP A 139 12.58 -10.05 6.70
N ARG A 140 11.65 -10.22 5.72
CA ARG A 140 10.26 -10.55 5.99
C ARG A 140 9.84 -11.87 5.35
N CYS A 141 9.63 -11.88 4.04
CA CYS A 141 9.32 -13.06 3.22
C CYS A 141 10.25 -13.06 2.01
N GLY A 142 10.32 -14.21 1.35
CA GLY A 142 11.09 -14.37 0.12
C GLY A 142 12.25 -15.37 0.26
N VAL A 143 12.65 -15.93 -0.86
CA VAL A 143 13.83 -16.80 -0.93
C VAL A 143 15.09 -15.98 -0.64
N GLU A 144 16.01 -16.58 0.13
CA GLU A 144 17.18 -15.88 0.68
C GLU A 144 18.34 -15.73 -0.31
N THR A 145 18.34 -16.51 -1.40
CA THR A 145 19.48 -16.53 -2.34
C THR A 145 19.01 -16.51 -3.80
N PRO A 146 19.81 -15.92 -4.72
CA PRO A 146 19.55 -15.99 -6.15
C PRO A 146 19.40 -17.43 -6.68
N HIS A 147 20.16 -18.37 -6.14
CA HIS A 147 20.09 -19.81 -6.46
C HIS A 147 18.73 -20.39 -6.05
N GLY A 148 18.28 -20.10 -4.82
CA GLY A 148 16.95 -20.51 -4.35
C GLY A 148 15.82 -19.93 -5.19
N ALA A 149 15.98 -18.69 -5.68
CA ALA A 149 15.03 -18.09 -6.63
C ALA A 149 14.97 -18.87 -7.96
N ALA A 150 16.13 -19.28 -8.49
CA ALA A 150 16.20 -20.06 -9.73
C ALA A 150 15.66 -21.50 -9.55
N GLU A 151 15.85 -22.11 -8.40
CA GLU A 151 15.28 -23.43 -8.09
C GLU A 151 13.75 -23.36 -7.97
N LEU A 152 13.23 -22.35 -7.28
CA LEU A 152 11.79 -22.19 -7.12
C LEU A 152 11.11 -21.80 -8.45
N ALA A 153 11.75 -20.97 -9.28
CA ALA A 153 11.28 -20.63 -10.62
C ALA A 153 11.18 -21.88 -11.51
N ALA A 154 12.20 -22.76 -11.49
CA ALA A 154 12.18 -24.02 -12.22
C ALA A 154 11.07 -24.95 -11.73
N ARG A 155 10.84 -25.01 -10.39
CA ARG A 155 9.73 -25.77 -9.81
C ARG A 155 8.37 -25.23 -10.30
N ILE A 156 8.15 -23.92 -10.27
CA ILE A 156 6.91 -23.30 -10.77
C ILE A 156 6.71 -23.65 -12.25
N ALA A 157 7.73 -23.47 -13.09
CA ALA A 157 7.66 -23.74 -14.51
C ALA A 157 7.36 -25.21 -14.87
N ALA A 158 7.76 -26.14 -14.00
CA ALA A 158 7.48 -27.58 -14.15
C ALA A 158 6.17 -28.02 -13.50
N SER A 159 5.49 -27.16 -12.74
CA SER A 159 4.30 -27.52 -11.96
C SER A 159 3.03 -27.42 -12.80
N PRO A 160 2.18 -28.47 -12.87
CA PRO A 160 0.91 -28.43 -13.59
C PRO A 160 0.02 -27.27 -13.12
N GLY A 161 -0.64 -26.59 -14.06
CA GLY A 161 -1.56 -25.49 -13.76
C GLY A 161 -0.89 -24.19 -13.35
N LEU A 162 0.44 -24.09 -13.41
CA LEU A 162 1.18 -22.86 -13.09
C LEU A 162 1.99 -22.37 -14.30
N THR A 163 2.21 -21.06 -14.33
CA THR A 163 3.15 -20.39 -15.23
C THR A 163 4.08 -19.51 -14.43
N PHE A 164 5.39 -19.60 -14.66
CA PHE A 164 6.34 -18.68 -14.03
C PHE A 164 6.18 -17.26 -14.60
N GLY A 165 5.90 -16.30 -13.71
CA GLY A 165 5.60 -14.91 -14.06
C GLY A 165 6.77 -13.96 -13.87
N GLY A 166 7.86 -14.39 -13.24
CA GLY A 166 9.02 -13.56 -12.95
C GLY A 166 9.38 -13.47 -11.47
N LEU A 167 10.05 -12.39 -11.10
CA LEU A 167 10.54 -12.14 -9.74
C LEU A 167 9.80 -11.00 -9.09
N MET A 168 9.64 -11.06 -7.77
CA MET A 168 9.06 -10.00 -6.96
C MET A 168 9.89 -9.77 -5.70
N THR A 169 10.07 -8.52 -5.31
CA THR A 169 10.65 -8.19 -4.01
C THR A 169 9.93 -7.01 -3.35
N TYR A 170 9.95 -7.00 -2.01
CA TYR A 170 9.74 -5.80 -1.21
C TYR A 170 11.12 -5.36 -0.68
N PRO A 171 11.72 -4.29 -1.24
CA PRO A 171 13.11 -3.94 -0.96
C PRO A 171 13.26 -3.28 0.42
N PRO A 172 14.45 -3.36 1.04
CA PRO A 172 14.80 -2.49 2.16
C PRO A 172 14.93 -1.04 1.68
N VAL A 173 14.73 -0.09 2.60
CA VAL A 173 14.98 1.33 2.31
C VAL A 173 16.46 1.55 2.04
N ALA A 174 16.80 2.35 1.04
CA ALA A 174 18.15 2.63 0.56
C ALA A 174 18.95 1.38 0.10
N GLY A 175 18.26 0.30 -0.29
CA GLY A 175 18.89 -0.96 -0.66
C GLY A 175 19.12 -1.18 -2.16
N ALA A 176 19.12 -0.15 -2.99
CA ALA A 176 19.12 -0.28 -4.46
C ALA A 176 20.23 -1.20 -5.02
N GLU A 177 21.47 -1.05 -4.54
CA GLU A 177 22.61 -1.86 -5.00
C GLU A 177 22.42 -3.36 -4.68
N ARG A 178 21.97 -3.68 -3.46
CA ARG A 178 21.71 -5.06 -3.04
C ARG A 178 20.57 -5.67 -3.82
N VAL A 179 19.49 -4.91 -4.05
CA VAL A 179 18.35 -5.32 -4.87
C VAL A 179 18.78 -5.61 -6.29
N GLN A 180 19.56 -4.70 -6.90
CA GLN A 180 20.09 -4.87 -8.25
C GLN A 180 20.95 -6.13 -8.38
N ALA A 181 21.91 -6.33 -7.46
CA ALA A 181 22.79 -7.48 -7.49
C ALA A 181 22.02 -8.80 -7.37
N PHE A 182 21.13 -8.91 -6.37
CA PHE A 182 20.33 -10.13 -6.14
C PHE A 182 19.47 -10.46 -7.36
N LEU A 183 18.69 -9.49 -7.85
CA LEU A 183 17.73 -9.74 -8.93
C LEU A 183 18.42 -9.99 -10.28
N SER A 184 19.57 -9.34 -10.54
CA SER A 184 20.35 -9.60 -11.76
C SER A 184 20.95 -11.03 -11.76
N GLU A 185 21.51 -11.45 -10.64
CA GLU A 185 22.05 -12.80 -10.51
C GLU A 185 20.95 -13.86 -10.60
N ALA A 186 19.82 -13.66 -9.91
CA ALA A 186 18.67 -14.55 -9.98
C ALA A 186 18.14 -14.68 -11.41
N THR A 187 18.01 -13.56 -12.13
CA THR A 187 17.58 -13.53 -13.53
C THR A 187 18.54 -14.35 -14.41
N ALA A 188 19.84 -14.11 -14.31
CA ALA A 188 20.83 -14.84 -15.09
C ALA A 188 20.79 -16.37 -14.82
N LEU A 189 20.63 -16.77 -13.55
CA LEU A 189 20.52 -18.20 -13.17
C LEU A 189 19.24 -18.86 -13.71
N ILE A 190 18.12 -18.12 -13.78
CA ILE A 190 16.84 -18.59 -14.32
C ILE A 190 16.94 -18.73 -15.85
N GLU A 191 17.48 -17.72 -16.52
CA GLU A 191 17.64 -17.70 -17.97
C GLU A 191 18.63 -18.78 -18.46
N ALA A 192 19.67 -19.06 -17.69
CA ALA A 192 20.60 -20.17 -17.95
C ALA A 192 19.92 -21.55 -17.94
N ARG A 193 18.73 -21.65 -17.32
CA ARG A 193 17.87 -22.86 -17.35
C ARG A 193 16.88 -22.87 -18.51
N GLY A 194 16.94 -21.89 -19.41
CA GLY A 194 16.02 -21.73 -20.54
C GLY A 194 14.64 -21.17 -20.13
N ILE A 195 14.51 -20.58 -18.96
CA ILE A 195 13.25 -20.01 -18.44
C ILE A 195 13.33 -18.49 -18.57
N ALA A 196 12.36 -17.89 -19.29
CA ALA A 196 12.27 -16.42 -19.41
C ALA A 196 11.79 -15.77 -18.09
N VAL A 197 12.29 -14.57 -17.80
CA VAL A 197 11.86 -13.76 -16.65
C VAL A 197 11.05 -12.54 -17.16
N PRO A 198 9.74 -12.67 -17.37
CA PRO A 198 8.94 -11.64 -18.04
C PRO A 198 8.74 -10.38 -17.21
N VAL A 199 8.68 -10.49 -15.90
CA VAL A 199 8.47 -9.35 -14.98
C VAL A 199 9.45 -9.42 -13.82
N ILE A 200 10.06 -8.28 -13.50
CA ILE A 200 10.82 -8.10 -12.27
C ILE A 200 10.17 -6.93 -11.52
N SER A 201 9.40 -7.28 -10.49
CA SER A 201 8.53 -6.35 -9.77
C SER A 201 9.13 -6.00 -8.42
N SER A 202 9.41 -4.73 -8.20
CA SER A 202 9.87 -4.17 -6.93
C SER A 202 8.82 -3.24 -6.33
N GLY A 203 9.02 -2.76 -5.11
CA GLY A 203 7.99 -1.90 -4.53
C GLY A 203 8.41 -1.16 -3.28
N GLY A 204 7.47 -0.33 -2.84
CA GLY A 204 7.57 0.51 -1.67
C GLY A 204 7.57 2.00 -2.00
N SER A 205 6.88 2.80 -1.17
CA SER A 205 6.81 4.25 -1.34
C SER A 205 8.08 4.99 -0.84
N PRO A 206 8.86 4.50 0.14
CA PRO A 206 10.00 5.26 0.66
C PRO A 206 11.06 5.65 -0.39
N ASP A 207 11.38 4.73 -1.32
CA ASP A 207 12.39 4.98 -2.36
C ASP A 207 11.77 5.04 -3.78
N MET A 208 10.48 5.30 -3.91
CA MET A 208 9.79 5.24 -5.18
C MET A 208 10.39 6.15 -6.27
N MET A 209 10.83 7.37 -5.89
CA MET A 209 11.46 8.32 -6.81
C MET A 209 12.94 7.99 -7.13
N LYS A 210 13.43 6.84 -6.62
CA LYS A 210 14.75 6.27 -6.89
C LYS A 210 14.66 4.87 -7.52
N ALA A 211 13.47 4.43 -7.93
CA ALA A 211 13.24 3.11 -8.51
C ALA A 211 14.12 2.86 -9.75
N HIS A 212 14.43 3.89 -10.54
CA HIS A 212 15.31 3.82 -11.70
C HIS A 212 16.78 3.44 -11.39
N LEU A 213 17.19 3.54 -10.10
CA LEU A 213 18.54 3.10 -9.68
C LEU A 213 18.67 1.57 -9.63
N VAL A 214 17.62 0.83 -9.91
CA VAL A 214 17.60 -0.63 -10.01
C VAL A 214 17.16 -1.02 -11.42
N PRO A 215 18.02 -0.88 -12.44
CA PRO A 215 17.64 -1.02 -13.86
C PRO A 215 17.14 -2.40 -14.27
N VAL A 216 17.40 -3.46 -13.49
CA VAL A 216 16.82 -4.79 -13.74
C VAL A 216 15.30 -4.84 -13.46
N VAL A 217 14.77 -3.90 -12.68
CA VAL A 217 13.34 -3.83 -12.34
C VAL A 217 12.54 -3.28 -13.51
N THR A 218 11.46 -3.96 -13.85
CA THR A 218 10.55 -3.59 -14.96
C THR A 218 9.22 -3.02 -14.48
N GLU A 219 8.85 -3.29 -13.21
CA GLU A 219 7.58 -2.87 -12.60
C GLU A 219 7.78 -2.39 -11.16
N HIS A 220 7.14 -1.27 -10.78
CA HIS A 220 7.20 -0.75 -9.41
C HIS A 220 5.81 -0.68 -8.76
N ARG A 221 5.73 -1.02 -7.44
CA ARG A 221 4.49 -1.16 -6.68
C ARG A 221 4.43 -0.21 -5.46
N PRO A 222 4.28 1.11 -5.65
CA PRO A 222 4.08 2.02 -4.52
C PRO A 222 2.65 1.88 -3.98
N GLY A 223 2.47 2.10 -2.68
CA GLY A 223 1.14 2.08 -2.06
C GLY A 223 0.79 3.41 -1.41
N THR A 224 1.53 3.80 -0.39
CA THR A 224 1.27 4.99 0.44
C THR A 224 1.34 6.30 -0.36
N TYR A 225 2.02 6.31 -1.48
CA TYR A 225 2.24 7.50 -2.32
C TYR A 225 0.96 8.25 -2.73
N VAL A 226 -0.16 7.53 -2.87
CA VAL A 226 -1.45 8.15 -3.26
C VAL A 226 -1.94 9.12 -2.19
N TYR A 227 -1.71 8.78 -0.94
CA TYR A 227 -2.11 9.58 0.21
C TYR A 227 -0.96 10.35 0.83
N ASN A 228 0.25 9.79 0.81
CA ASN A 228 1.36 10.14 1.67
C ASN A 228 0.94 10.18 3.16
N ASP A 229 1.90 10.30 4.04
CA ASP A 229 1.68 10.38 5.48
C ASP A 229 2.93 10.94 6.18
N ARG A 230 2.84 11.10 7.49
CA ARG A 230 3.94 11.64 8.29
C ARG A 230 5.23 10.82 8.16
N SER A 231 5.12 9.50 7.96
CA SER A 231 6.31 8.65 7.80
C SER A 231 7.09 8.95 6.54
N LEU A 232 6.41 9.29 5.43
CA LEU A 232 7.04 9.67 4.18
C LEU A 232 7.60 11.11 4.22
N VAL A 233 6.90 12.03 4.90
CA VAL A 233 7.43 13.39 5.13
C VAL A 233 8.71 13.32 5.96
N ALA A 234 8.72 12.56 7.06
CA ALA A 234 9.90 12.40 7.91
C ALA A 234 11.11 11.77 7.17
N ARG A 235 10.86 11.03 6.08
CA ARG A 235 11.89 10.45 5.19
C ARG A 235 12.30 11.37 4.05
N GLY A 236 11.69 12.55 3.93
CA GLY A 236 11.97 13.51 2.84
C GLY A 236 11.44 13.07 1.47
N VAL A 237 10.46 12.17 1.42
CA VAL A 237 9.86 11.68 0.16
C VAL A 237 8.85 12.69 -0.41
N CYS A 238 8.17 13.42 0.47
CA CYS A 238 7.12 14.39 0.13
C CYS A 238 7.06 15.52 1.18
N GLY A 239 6.30 16.59 0.87
CA GLY A 239 5.95 17.65 1.82
C GLY A 239 4.58 17.40 2.47
N TRP A 240 4.22 18.26 3.44
CA TRP A 240 2.91 18.21 4.08
C TRP A 240 1.77 18.47 3.10
N GLU A 241 2.02 19.29 2.08
CA GLU A 241 1.08 19.63 0.99
C GLU A 241 0.76 18.44 0.07
N ASP A 242 1.58 17.40 0.12
CA ASP A 242 1.39 16.15 -0.63
C ASP A 242 0.59 15.10 0.18
N CYS A 243 0.27 15.38 1.46
CA CYS A 243 -0.51 14.48 2.29
C CYS A 243 -2.00 14.62 2.00
N ALA A 244 -2.54 13.73 1.13
CA ALA A 244 -3.95 13.75 0.74
C ALA A 244 -4.87 13.26 1.85
N LEU A 245 -4.43 12.32 2.70
CA LEU A 245 -5.21 11.82 3.80
C LEU A 245 -4.91 12.60 5.08
N THR A 246 -5.97 13.11 5.71
CA THR A 246 -5.91 13.75 7.04
C THR A 246 -7.05 13.28 7.90
N VAL A 247 -6.89 13.35 9.22
CA VAL A 247 -7.98 13.18 10.19
C VAL A 247 -8.47 14.55 10.62
N LEU A 248 -9.76 14.79 10.43
CA LEU A 248 -10.44 15.96 11.00
C LEU A 248 -10.89 15.61 12.40
N ALA A 249 -10.44 16.40 13.38
CA ALA A 249 -10.77 16.20 14.79
C ALA A 249 -11.26 17.50 15.41
N THR A 250 -12.07 17.40 16.47
CA THR A 250 -12.53 18.54 17.26
C THR A 250 -11.82 18.57 18.61
N VAL A 251 -11.40 19.75 19.03
CA VAL A 251 -10.93 19.99 20.40
C VAL A 251 -12.12 19.90 21.36
N VAL A 252 -12.15 18.89 22.20
CA VAL A 252 -13.25 18.62 23.13
C VAL A 252 -12.98 19.14 24.55
N SER A 253 -11.71 19.41 24.88
CA SER A 253 -11.33 19.93 26.16
C SER A 253 -10.00 20.70 26.12
N VAL A 254 -9.87 21.75 26.94
CA VAL A 254 -8.61 22.49 27.16
C VAL A 254 -8.39 22.58 28.66
N PRO A 255 -7.94 21.48 29.31
CA PRO A 255 -7.89 21.39 30.78
C PRO A 255 -6.68 22.13 31.40
N ALA A 256 -5.70 22.53 30.58
CA ALA A 256 -4.55 23.29 31.04
C ALA A 256 -4.04 24.21 29.93
N ARG A 257 -3.28 25.21 30.27
CA ARG A 257 -2.74 26.21 29.34
C ARG A 257 -1.94 25.59 28.19
N ASN A 258 -1.20 24.52 28.49
CA ASN A 258 -0.31 23.83 27.52
C ASN A 258 -0.87 22.50 27.03
N ARG A 259 -2.17 22.20 27.25
CA ARG A 259 -2.75 20.90 26.91
C ARG A 259 -4.19 21.02 26.43
N ALA A 260 -4.49 20.34 25.33
CA ALA A 260 -5.84 20.15 24.81
C ALA A 260 -6.10 18.67 24.52
N ILE A 261 -7.37 18.31 24.41
CA ILE A 261 -7.83 16.97 24.09
C ILE A 261 -8.70 17.06 22.84
N ILE A 262 -8.49 16.13 21.91
CA ILE A 262 -9.30 15.96 20.70
C ILE A 262 -10.10 14.66 20.76
N ASP A 263 -11.18 14.59 19.98
CA ASP A 263 -12.07 13.43 19.82
C ASP A 263 -11.51 12.32 18.90
N ALA A 264 -10.25 12.42 18.49
CA ALA A 264 -9.55 11.42 17.68
C ALA A 264 -8.49 10.71 18.50
N GLY A 265 -8.76 9.47 18.88
CA GLY A 265 -7.84 8.58 19.58
C GLY A 265 -7.24 7.50 18.69
N SER A 266 -6.78 6.40 19.30
CA SER A 266 -6.12 5.30 18.58
C SER A 266 -7.05 4.56 17.61
N LYS A 267 -8.37 4.62 17.79
CA LYS A 267 -9.35 4.04 16.86
C LYS A 267 -9.46 4.78 15.52
N VAL A 268 -8.85 5.97 15.41
CA VAL A 268 -8.83 6.74 14.15
C VAL A 268 -7.41 7.10 13.74
N LEU A 269 -6.58 7.61 14.66
CA LEU A 269 -5.18 7.99 14.37
C LEU A 269 -4.24 6.78 14.34
N THR A 270 -4.65 5.65 14.91
CA THR A 270 -3.86 4.43 15.14
C THR A 270 -2.71 4.61 16.12
N SER A 271 -2.17 3.49 16.63
CA SER A 271 -0.98 3.47 17.48
C SER A 271 0.29 3.06 16.73
N ASP A 272 0.23 3.00 15.39
CA ASP A 272 1.38 2.64 14.57
C ASP A 272 2.35 3.83 14.46
N LEU A 273 3.48 3.71 15.14
CA LEU A 273 4.47 4.78 15.20
C LEU A 273 5.42 4.81 14.00
N LEU A 274 5.64 3.71 13.30
CA LEU A 274 6.63 3.59 12.21
C LEU A 274 8.02 4.16 12.55
N GLY A 275 8.41 4.06 13.83
CA GLY A 275 9.67 4.60 14.34
C GLY A 275 9.66 6.10 14.66
N LEU A 276 8.51 6.76 14.55
CA LEU A 276 8.33 8.18 14.88
C LEU A 276 7.97 8.39 16.34
N THR A 277 8.23 9.59 16.87
CA THR A 277 7.74 10.03 18.17
C THR A 277 6.42 10.76 18.00
N GLY A 278 5.42 10.43 18.85
CA GLY A 278 4.06 10.99 18.78
C GLY A 278 3.20 10.36 17.68
N HIS A 279 1.93 10.75 17.60
CA HIS A 279 0.86 10.02 16.90
C HIS A 279 0.24 10.76 15.70
N GLY A 280 0.97 11.70 15.12
CA GLY A 280 0.53 12.48 13.97
C GLY A 280 1.16 13.86 13.93
N HIS A 281 0.74 14.68 12.97
CA HIS A 281 1.15 16.06 12.83
C HIS A 281 -0.07 16.96 12.64
N VAL A 282 -0.22 17.95 13.50
CA VAL A 282 -1.31 18.95 13.39
C VAL A 282 -0.92 19.96 12.30
N LEU A 283 -1.66 20.01 11.21
CA LEU A 283 -1.38 20.92 10.10
C LEU A 283 -1.44 22.38 10.56
N GLY A 284 -0.41 23.14 10.22
CA GLY A 284 -0.27 24.56 10.60
C GLY A 284 0.15 24.80 12.05
N ARG A 285 0.37 23.73 12.85
CA ARG A 285 0.78 23.84 14.26
C ARG A 285 1.93 22.86 14.55
N PRO A 286 3.14 23.11 14.04
CA PRO A 286 4.32 22.29 14.29
C PRO A 286 4.81 22.32 15.75
N ASP A 287 4.36 23.30 16.50
CA ASP A 287 4.59 23.47 17.93
C ASP A 287 3.78 22.50 18.80
N ILE A 288 2.74 21.87 18.25
CA ILE A 288 1.85 20.95 18.98
C ILE A 288 2.26 19.49 18.72
N ALA A 289 2.54 18.75 19.78
CA ALA A 289 2.72 17.31 19.74
C ALA A 289 1.45 16.57 20.15
N ILE A 290 1.17 15.44 19.46
CA ILE A 290 0.18 14.45 19.91
C ILE A 290 0.99 13.36 20.61
N ASP A 291 1.12 13.46 21.92
CA ASP A 291 2.07 12.65 22.68
C ASP A 291 1.45 11.40 23.30
N GLN A 292 0.12 11.34 23.38
CA GLN A 292 -0.61 10.20 23.93
C GLN A 292 -1.96 10.03 23.24
N LEU A 293 -2.33 8.76 23.00
CA LEU A 293 -3.68 8.36 22.61
C LEU A 293 -4.32 7.47 23.67
N SER A 294 -5.58 7.72 23.96
CA SER A 294 -6.53 6.72 24.43
C SER A 294 -7.33 6.21 23.24
N GLU A 295 -8.34 5.37 23.46
CA GLU A 295 -9.13 4.83 22.34
C GLU A 295 -9.85 5.93 21.56
N GLU A 296 -10.52 6.87 22.27
CA GLU A 296 -11.35 7.93 21.70
C GLU A 296 -10.75 9.34 21.86
N HIS A 297 -9.60 9.48 22.52
CA HIS A 297 -9.02 10.78 22.83
C HIS A 297 -7.56 10.87 22.38
N GLY A 298 -7.19 11.99 21.77
CA GLY A 298 -5.81 12.38 21.52
C GLY A 298 -5.42 13.54 22.45
N ARG A 299 -4.26 13.39 23.12
CA ARG A 299 -3.70 14.45 23.94
C ARG A 299 -2.74 15.31 23.12
N LEU A 300 -3.05 16.59 23.07
CA LEU A 300 -2.22 17.64 22.44
C LEU A 300 -1.46 18.37 23.51
N VAL A 301 -0.16 18.55 23.32
CA VAL A 301 0.72 19.31 24.23
C VAL A 301 1.65 20.24 23.44
N CYS A 302 2.03 21.35 24.08
CA CYS A 302 3.07 22.26 23.57
C CYS A 302 3.85 22.89 24.71
N ASP A 303 4.97 23.53 24.38
CA ASP A 303 5.73 24.37 25.29
C ASP A 303 5.06 25.75 25.38
N GLY A 304 4.36 26.04 26.49
CA GLY A 304 3.67 27.33 26.73
C GLY A 304 2.18 27.28 26.54
N ASP A 305 1.61 28.28 25.86
CA ASP A 305 0.16 28.39 25.65
C ASP A 305 -0.24 27.69 24.36
N ILE A 306 -1.10 26.68 24.46
CA ILE A 306 -1.52 25.91 23.28
C ILE A 306 -2.42 26.72 22.34
N GLY A 307 -3.07 27.78 22.84
CA GLY A 307 -3.88 28.70 22.05
C GLY A 307 -5.05 28.05 21.30
N LEU A 308 -5.50 26.87 21.74
CA LEU A 308 -6.68 26.18 21.18
C LEU A 308 -7.91 26.45 22.02
N THR A 309 -9.08 26.37 21.39
CA THR A 309 -10.38 26.54 22.07
C THR A 309 -11.26 25.31 21.85
N VAL A 310 -12.13 25.01 22.83
CA VAL A 310 -13.12 23.94 22.71
C VAL A 310 -14.04 24.21 21.52
N GLY A 311 -14.28 23.19 20.72
CA GLY A 311 -15.02 23.28 19.46
C GLY A 311 -14.16 23.61 18.23
N GLN A 312 -12.90 24.01 18.41
CA GLN A 312 -11.98 24.24 17.29
C GLN A 312 -11.69 22.93 16.57
N ARG A 313 -11.65 22.98 15.23
CA ARG A 313 -11.34 21.83 14.38
C ARG A 313 -9.91 21.86 13.89
N LEU A 314 -9.29 20.69 13.91
CA LEU A 314 -7.90 20.49 13.49
C LEU A 314 -7.82 19.42 12.40
N ARG A 315 -6.92 19.61 11.44
CA ARG A 315 -6.55 18.58 10.47
C ARG A 315 -5.21 17.98 10.90
N ILE A 316 -5.17 16.64 10.94
CA ILE A 316 -4.02 15.88 11.44
C ILE A 316 -3.57 14.93 10.35
N VAL A 317 -2.30 15.00 9.96
CA VAL A 317 -1.65 13.98 9.14
C VAL A 317 -1.25 12.83 10.04
N PRO A 318 -1.79 11.60 9.84
CA PRO A 318 -1.44 10.45 10.67
C PRO A 318 -0.02 9.96 10.38
N ASN A 319 0.53 9.15 11.27
CA ASN A 319 1.84 8.52 11.05
C ASN A 319 1.78 7.54 9.87
N HIS A 320 0.69 6.76 9.75
CA HIS A 320 0.53 5.69 8.76
C HIS A 320 -0.88 5.67 8.15
N ALA A 321 -1.02 6.20 6.95
CA ALA A 321 -2.31 6.31 6.25
C ALA A 321 -2.99 4.95 6.00
N CYS A 322 -2.22 3.89 5.72
CA CYS A 322 -2.77 2.57 5.40
C CYS A 322 -3.61 1.98 6.54
N VAL A 323 -3.15 2.14 7.80
CA VAL A 323 -3.88 1.62 8.96
C VAL A 323 -5.14 2.44 9.21
N VAL A 324 -5.05 3.77 9.07
CA VAL A 324 -6.20 4.69 9.21
C VAL A 324 -7.35 4.30 8.28
N THR A 325 -7.07 4.11 6.99
CA THR A 325 -8.11 3.72 6.03
C THR A 325 -8.75 2.37 6.37
N ASN A 326 -7.96 1.43 6.90
CA ASN A 326 -8.49 0.11 7.27
C ASN A 326 -9.40 0.13 8.52
N MET A 327 -9.47 1.25 9.26
CA MET A 327 -10.25 1.35 10.49
C MET A 327 -11.63 1.98 10.30
N VAL A 328 -11.89 2.62 9.16
CA VAL A 328 -13.15 3.36 8.90
C VAL A 328 -13.98 2.74 7.79
N ASP A 329 -15.29 2.82 7.91
CA ASP A 329 -16.23 2.29 6.89
C ASP A 329 -16.32 3.19 5.66
N ALA A 330 -16.02 4.49 5.82
CA ALA A 330 -16.05 5.47 4.75
C ALA A 330 -15.04 6.60 4.99
N VAL A 331 -14.63 7.24 3.91
CA VAL A 331 -13.81 8.45 3.91
C VAL A 331 -14.63 9.63 3.36
N GLN A 332 -14.37 10.81 3.89
CA GLN A 332 -14.96 12.06 3.40
C GLN A 332 -14.04 12.65 2.33
N VAL A 333 -14.50 12.70 1.11
CA VAL A 333 -13.76 13.24 -0.02
C VAL A 333 -13.94 14.74 -0.08
N VAL A 334 -12.82 15.45 -0.15
CA VAL A 334 -12.78 16.89 -0.23
C VAL A 334 -11.91 17.36 -1.40
N ARG A 335 -12.06 18.61 -1.81
CA ARG A 335 -11.13 19.32 -2.68
C ARG A 335 -10.83 20.67 -2.02
N GLY A 336 -9.66 20.78 -1.40
CA GLY A 336 -9.36 21.83 -0.45
C GLY A 336 -10.32 21.76 0.75
N ASP A 337 -11.07 22.84 0.98
CA ASP A 337 -12.06 22.92 2.07
C ASP A 337 -13.51 22.60 1.64
N SER A 338 -13.69 22.20 0.38
CA SER A 338 -15.01 21.86 -0.15
C SER A 338 -15.27 20.36 -0.06
N PHE A 339 -16.36 19.97 0.61
CA PHE A 339 -16.85 18.61 0.62
C PHE A 339 -17.33 18.21 -0.79
N VAL A 340 -16.95 17.02 -1.25
CA VAL A 340 -17.29 16.49 -2.57
C VAL A 340 -18.23 15.29 -2.45
N ALA A 341 -17.85 14.28 -1.65
CA ALA A 341 -18.60 13.04 -1.52
C ALA A 341 -18.19 12.27 -0.27
N THR A 342 -18.97 11.26 0.09
CA THR A 342 -18.58 10.21 1.03
C THR A 342 -18.37 8.92 0.23
N TRP A 343 -17.16 8.33 0.33
CA TRP A 343 -16.87 7.06 -0.31
C TRP A 343 -16.76 5.94 0.70
N PRO A 344 -17.55 4.87 0.54
CA PRO A 344 -17.38 3.66 1.35
C PRO A 344 -16.02 3.01 1.05
N VAL A 345 -15.44 2.33 2.05
CA VAL A 345 -14.19 1.57 1.92
C VAL A 345 -14.51 0.07 1.85
N PRO A 346 -14.85 -0.48 0.66
CA PRO A 346 -15.39 -1.84 0.55
C PRO A 346 -14.39 -2.93 0.93
N ALA A 347 -13.09 -2.65 0.81
CA ALA A 347 -12.04 -3.59 1.21
C ALA A 347 -11.55 -3.38 2.66
N ARG A 348 -12.23 -2.55 3.45
CA ARG A 348 -11.95 -2.36 4.89
C ARG A 348 -12.09 -3.68 5.63
N GLY A 349 -11.12 -4.01 6.48
CA GLY A 349 -11.11 -5.27 7.25
C GLY A 349 -10.89 -6.53 6.42
N LYS A 350 -10.71 -6.45 5.11
CA LYS A 350 -10.40 -7.59 4.24
C LYS A 350 -8.92 -7.97 4.37
N VAL A 351 -8.63 -8.80 5.35
CA VAL A 351 -7.26 -9.18 5.77
C VAL A 351 -6.99 -10.69 5.70
N VAL A 352 -7.90 -11.48 5.10
CA VAL A 352 -7.80 -12.93 4.93
C VAL A 352 -7.61 -13.35 3.48
#